data_8ec77119a24a7254392373445f47ee7d
#
_entry.id   8ec77119a24a7254392373445f47ee7d
#
_cell.length_a   1.000
_cell.length_b   1.000
_cell.length_c   1.000
_cell.angle_alpha   90.00
_cell.angle_beta   90.00
_cell.angle_gamma   90.00
#
_symmetry.space_group_name_H-M   'P 1'
#
loop_
_entity.id
_entity.type
_entity.pdbx_description
1 polymer ?
#
loop_
_entity_poly.entity_id
_entity_poly.type
_entity_poly.pdbx_seq_one_letter_code
_entity_poly.pdbx_strand_id
1 'polypeptide(L)'
;NSDGVFSSFHLSELENISPDDLHEEYGNISLFNWVHAYQCLVELSKEEMSKRFSSTKPIPLQLDRWLIIKSRESWLSFFQRKGIAADAAKKLIDYFTFNSKSHDLNDCPFIPCMDGLCLMPALIANSSVTRSLMSLFGSKKISQASKGRFHEQQFIKQVRDAGIKASPIDAHANYQCDCVILLDDCLIFTELKSNGQPIYYGKYYQQVCNIVGDSSLIHDHNNKFMRSYFQQINRISEHYLNHLDVIIKEFELPSTWQPKGV
;
A
#
# COMPACT_ATOMS: atom_id res chain seq x y z
N ASN A 1 10.21 21.98 5.77
CA ASN A 1 9.06 21.11 5.42
C ASN A 1 9.00 19.89 6.36
N SER A 2 8.69 20.13 7.63
CA SER A 2 8.57 19.07 8.66
C SER A 2 7.42 18.09 8.35
N ASP A 3 6.36 18.56 7.75
CA ASP A 3 5.14 17.77 7.55
C ASP A 3 5.28 16.73 6.43
N GLY A 4 6.05 17.00 5.38
CA GLY A 4 6.36 16.03 4.34
C GLY A 4 7.26 14.89 4.85
N VAL A 5 8.21 15.20 5.75
CA VAL A 5 9.07 14.20 6.39
C VAL A 5 8.26 13.31 7.33
N PHE A 6 7.32 13.88 8.09
CA PHE A 6 6.46 13.11 9.00
C PHE A 6 5.53 12.16 8.26
N SER A 7 4.95 12.61 7.14
CA SER A 7 4.08 11.75 6.31
C SER A 7 4.86 10.64 5.61
N SER A 8 6.10 10.90 5.19
CA SER A 8 6.97 9.88 4.59
C SER A 8 7.42 8.83 5.62
N PHE A 9 7.72 9.26 6.84
CA PHE A 9 8.06 8.36 7.94
C PHE A 9 6.88 7.44 8.30
N HIS A 10 5.67 7.98 8.39
CA HIS A 10 4.46 7.18 8.61
C HIS A 10 4.20 6.18 7.48
N LEU A 11 4.45 6.54 6.22
CA LEU A 11 4.31 5.62 5.10
C LEU A 11 5.36 4.50 5.16
N SER A 12 6.60 4.81 5.52
CA SER A 12 7.64 3.80 5.63
C SER A 12 7.38 2.81 6.77
N GLU A 13 6.90 3.28 7.93
CA GLU A 13 6.64 2.41 9.08
C GLU A 13 5.37 1.57 8.93
N LEU A 14 4.28 2.15 8.42
CA LEU A 14 2.98 1.47 8.39
C LEU A 14 2.75 0.65 7.12
N GLU A 15 3.36 1.01 6.01
CA GLU A 15 3.06 0.43 4.70
C GLU A 15 4.30 -0.13 3.99
N ASN A 16 5.45 -0.17 4.66
CA ASN A 16 6.72 -0.64 4.07
C ASN A 16 7.07 0.07 2.75
N ILE A 17 6.86 1.39 2.70
CA ILE A 17 7.24 2.24 1.58
C ILE A 17 8.47 3.03 1.98
N SER A 18 9.54 2.93 1.20
CA SER A 18 10.76 3.71 1.44
C SER A 18 10.50 5.20 1.27
N PRO A 19 11.12 6.08 2.10
CA PRO A 19 11.14 7.51 1.82
C PRO A 19 11.69 7.85 0.44
N ASP A 20 12.59 7.03 -0.10
CA ASP A 20 13.15 7.20 -1.44
C ASP A 20 12.10 6.91 -2.54
N ASP A 21 11.06 6.12 -2.24
CA ASP A 21 9.97 5.80 -3.17
C ASP A 21 8.94 6.93 -3.31
N LEU A 22 9.06 8.03 -2.57
CA LEU A 22 8.16 9.19 -2.66
C LEU A 22 8.13 9.81 -4.07
N HIS A 23 9.17 9.61 -4.84
CA HIS A 23 9.26 10.07 -6.22
C HIS A 23 8.69 9.07 -7.23
N GLU A 24 8.41 7.82 -6.82
CA GLU A 24 7.77 6.84 -7.69
C GLU A 24 6.36 7.25 -8.07
N GLU A 25 5.99 6.92 -9.30
CA GLU A 25 4.68 7.26 -9.84
C GLU A 25 3.64 6.17 -9.59
N TYR A 26 2.55 6.56 -8.97
CA TYR A 26 1.34 5.77 -8.76
C TYR A 26 0.22 6.38 -9.58
N GLY A 27 -0.20 5.68 -10.64
CA GLY A 27 -1.20 6.23 -11.57
C GLY A 27 -0.73 7.50 -12.28
N ASN A 28 0.55 7.58 -12.65
CA ASN A 28 1.21 8.74 -13.25
C ASN A 28 1.17 10.02 -12.38
N ILE A 29 1.24 9.85 -11.08
CA ILE A 29 1.36 10.91 -10.07
C ILE A 29 2.37 10.42 -9.03
N SER A 30 3.36 11.25 -8.65
CA SER A 30 4.31 10.84 -7.62
C SER A 30 3.62 10.58 -6.27
N LEU A 31 4.10 9.60 -5.53
CA LEU A 31 3.55 9.28 -4.21
C LEU A 31 3.59 10.50 -3.29
N PHE A 32 4.63 11.35 -3.41
CA PHE A 32 4.71 12.62 -2.70
C PHE A 32 3.49 13.50 -2.97
N ASN A 33 3.09 13.67 -4.24
CA ASN A 33 1.92 14.48 -4.59
C ASN A 33 0.61 13.89 -4.06
N TRP A 34 0.48 12.56 -4.03
CA TRP A 34 -0.67 11.89 -3.42
C TRP A 34 -0.80 12.21 -1.94
N VAL A 35 0.28 11.99 -1.19
CA VAL A 35 0.34 12.24 0.26
C VAL A 35 0.10 13.72 0.56
N HIS A 36 0.80 14.60 -0.14
CA HIS A 36 0.70 16.04 0.05
C HIS A 36 -0.71 16.57 -0.26
N ALA A 37 -1.33 16.12 -1.35
CA ALA A 37 -2.68 16.53 -1.70
C ALA A 37 -3.71 16.10 -0.65
N TYR A 38 -3.66 14.83 -0.20
CA TYR A 38 -4.59 14.35 0.80
C TYR A 38 -4.38 15.05 2.14
N GLN A 39 -3.14 15.27 2.54
CA GLN A 39 -2.80 16.02 3.75
C GLN A 39 -3.34 17.46 3.71
N CYS A 40 -3.24 18.14 2.58
CA CYS A 40 -3.85 19.46 2.40
C CYS A 40 -5.37 19.46 2.62
N LEU A 41 -6.07 18.38 2.24
CA LEU A 41 -7.50 18.22 2.52
C LEU A 41 -7.77 18.00 4.01
N VAL A 42 -6.92 17.21 4.69
CA VAL A 42 -7.01 16.99 6.14
C VAL A 42 -6.80 18.30 6.90
N GLU A 43 -5.78 19.07 6.55
CA GLU A 43 -5.49 20.38 7.17
C GLU A 43 -6.62 21.37 6.95
N LEU A 44 -7.10 21.52 5.71
CA LEU A 44 -8.26 22.35 5.38
C LEU A 44 -9.48 21.95 6.21
N SER A 45 -9.71 20.65 6.35
CA SER A 45 -10.83 20.11 7.10
C SER A 45 -10.72 20.41 8.59
N LYS A 46 -9.53 20.24 9.19
CA LYS A 46 -9.26 20.61 10.60
C LYS A 46 -9.48 22.10 10.84
N GLU A 47 -8.97 22.94 9.94
CA GLU A 47 -9.14 24.39 10.03
C GLU A 47 -10.63 24.78 9.99
N GLU A 48 -11.40 24.22 9.06
CA GLU A 48 -12.83 24.49 8.96
C GLU A 48 -13.60 23.96 10.18
N MET A 49 -13.28 22.79 10.70
CA MET A 49 -13.88 22.26 11.91
C MET A 49 -13.56 23.16 13.12
N SER A 50 -12.30 23.57 13.29
CA SER A 50 -11.90 24.48 14.36
C SER A 50 -12.68 25.81 14.33
N LYS A 51 -12.80 26.43 13.16
CA LYS A 51 -13.60 27.68 13.01
C LYS A 51 -15.06 27.50 13.42
N ARG A 52 -15.66 26.36 13.11
CA ARG A 52 -17.07 26.07 13.40
C ARG A 52 -17.31 25.79 14.87
N PHE A 53 -16.42 25.04 15.52
CA PHE A 53 -16.55 24.68 16.94
C PHE A 53 -16.05 25.75 17.92
N SER A 54 -15.33 26.75 17.44
CA SER A 54 -14.92 27.88 18.28
C SER A 54 -16.05 28.86 18.58
N SER A 55 -17.19 28.75 17.88
CA SER A 55 -18.36 29.62 18.09
C SER A 55 -19.20 29.09 19.25
N THR A 56 -19.53 29.98 20.20
CA THR A 56 -20.50 29.72 21.30
C THR A 56 -21.95 29.67 20.84
N LYS A 57 -22.23 29.99 19.57
CA LYS A 57 -23.57 29.94 19.00
C LYS A 57 -23.97 28.52 18.62
N PRO A 58 -25.24 28.13 18.80
CA PRO A 58 -25.71 26.83 18.33
C PRO A 58 -25.39 26.65 16.84
N ILE A 59 -24.83 25.49 16.50
CA ILE A 59 -24.51 25.19 15.10
C ILE A 59 -25.80 24.83 14.40
N PRO A 60 -26.18 25.55 13.33
CA PRO A 60 -27.40 25.25 12.61
C PRO A 60 -27.32 23.86 11.96
N LEU A 61 -28.40 23.10 12.02
CA LEU A 61 -28.54 21.79 11.38
C LEU A 61 -28.64 21.85 9.84
N GLN A 62 -28.25 22.96 9.23
CA GLN A 62 -28.23 23.10 7.77
C GLN A 62 -27.05 22.32 7.20
N LEU A 63 -27.32 21.27 6.45
CA LEU A 63 -26.32 20.34 5.88
C LEU A 63 -25.26 21.04 5.03
N ASP A 64 -25.63 22.04 4.26
CA ASP A 64 -24.73 22.87 3.44
C ASP A 64 -23.63 23.56 4.25
N ARG A 65 -23.90 23.90 5.51
CA ARG A 65 -22.91 24.50 6.41
C ARG A 65 -21.87 23.49 6.95
N TRP A 66 -22.13 22.20 6.78
CA TRP A 66 -21.19 21.13 7.19
C TRP A 66 -20.27 20.70 6.07
N LEU A 67 -20.48 21.24 4.89
CA LEU A 67 -19.77 20.88 3.67
C LEU A 67 -18.87 22.03 3.20
N ILE A 68 -17.80 21.69 2.51
CA ILE A 68 -17.01 22.63 1.71
C ILE A 68 -17.35 22.36 0.25
N ILE A 69 -18.10 23.27 -0.37
CA ILE A 69 -18.51 23.17 -1.77
C ILE A 69 -17.68 24.15 -2.58
N LYS A 70 -17.00 23.68 -3.60
CA LYS A 70 -16.23 24.50 -4.53
C LYS A 70 -16.35 23.97 -5.95
N SER A 71 -16.27 24.86 -6.94
CA SER A 71 -16.14 24.43 -8.34
C SER A 71 -14.84 23.62 -8.53
N ARG A 72 -14.79 22.83 -9.59
CA ARG A 72 -13.60 22.04 -9.93
C ARG A 72 -12.37 22.94 -10.14
N GLU A 73 -12.55 24.11 -10.74
CA GLU A 73 -11.50 25.10 -10.97
C GLU A 73 -10.98 25.69 -9.66
N SER A 74 -11.88 25.89 -8.69
CA SER A 74 -11.51 26.37 -7.35
C SER A 74 -10.70 25.32 -6.57
N TRP A 75 -11.03 24.02 -6.70
CA TRP A 75 -10.23 22.94 -6.15
C TRP A 75 -8.88 22.81 -6.84
N LEU A 76 -8.84 22.96 -8.17
CA LEU A 76 -7.58 22.99 -8.94
C LEU A 76 -6.66 24.11 -8.44
N SER A 77 -7.21 25.33 -8.33
CA SER A 77 -6.49 26.49 -7.80
C SER A 77 -6.04 26.29 -6.34
N PHE A 78 -6.81 25.59 -5.53
CA PHE A 78 -6.42 25.23 -4.16
C PHE A 78 -5.16 24.37 -4.15
N PHE A 79 -5.13 23.28 -4.91
CA PHE A 79 -3.96 22.40 -4.98
C PHE A 79 -2.74 23.08 -5.59
N GLN A 80 -2.93 23.91 -6.60
CA GLN A 80 -1.83 24.70 -7.19
C GLN A 80 -1.21 25.67 -6.19
N ARG A 81 -2.02 26.36 -5.37
CA ARG A 81 -1.49 27.22 -4.28
C ARG A 81 -0.74 26.42 -3.20
N LYS A 82 -0.99 25.13 -3.07
CA LYS A 82 -0.26 24.23 -2.19
C LYS A 82 1.00 23.63 -2.86
N GLY A 83 1.36 24.07 -4.07
CA GLY A 83 2.57 23.67 -4.78
C GLY A 83 2.43 22.43 -5.67
N ILE A 84 1.20 21.93 -5.88
CA ILE A 84 0.97 20.77 -6.75
C ILE A 84 0.80 21.26 -8.20
N ALA A 85 1.55 20.68 -9.15
CA ALA A 85 1.46 21.03 -10.56
C ALA A 85 0.05 20.80 -11.12
N ALA A 86 -0.36 21.64 -12.10
CA ALA A 86 -1.72 21.65 -12.63
C ALA A 86 -2.18 20.28 -13.14
N ASP A 87 -1.33 19.55 -13.87
CA ASP A 87 -1.69 18.24 -14.42
C ASP A 87 -1.83 17.17 -13.34
N ALA A 88 -0.97 17.18 -12.34
CA ALA A 88 -1.10 16.31 -11.17
C ALA A 88 -2.37 16.64 -10.37
N ALA A 89 -2.66 17.93 -10.15
CA ALA A 89 -3.84 18.39 -9.44
C ALA A 89 -5.15 17.97 -10.15
N LYS A 90 -5.21 18.06 -11.48
CA LYS A 90 -6.35 17.56 -12.26
C LYS A 90 -6.59 16.07 -12.05
N LYS A 91 -5.54 15.26 -12.19
CA LYS A 91 -5.61 13.81 -11.99
C LYS A 91 -6.02 13.46 -10.55
N LEU A 92 -5.45 14.14 -9.54
CA LEU A 92 -5.79 13.95 -8.14
C LEU A 92 -7.27 14.24 -7.87
N ILE A 93 -7.82 15.32 -8.43
CA ILE A 93 -9.25 15.63 -8.31
C ILE A 93 -10.10 14.51 -8.93
N ASP A 94 -9.70 13.96 -10.09
CA ASP A 94 -10.41 12.85 -10.72
C ASP A 94 -10.39 11.59 -9.87
N TYR A 95 -9.23 11.22 -9.33
CA TYR A 95 -9.10 10.05 -8.46
C TYR A 95 -9.85 10.22 -7.13
N PHE A 96 -9.79 11.40 -6.53
CA PHE A 96 -10.48 11.72 -5.28
C PHE A 96 -12.00 11.92 -5.45
N THR A 97 -12.49 11.94 -6.68
CA THR A 97 -13.93 12.09 -6.93
C THR A 97 -14.66 10.76 -6.77
N PHE A 98 -15.63 10.76 -5.86
CA PHE A 98 -16.46 9.60 -5.55
C PHE A 98 -17.29 9.17 -6.76
N ASN A 99 -17.34 7.87 -7.02
CA ASN A 99 -18.11 7.26 -8.10
C ASN A 99 -18.52 5.82 -7.74
N SER A 100 -19.24 5.14 -8.63
CA SER A 100 -19.75 3.78 -8.40
C SER A 100 -18.68 2.70 -8.11
N LYS A 101 -17.40 3.00 -8.34
CA LYS A 101 -16.27 2.10 -8.06
C LYS A 101 -15.52 2.50 -6.78
N SER A 102 -15.91 3.58 -6.12
CA SER A 102 -15.29 4.03 -4.89
C SER A 102 -15.77 3.19 -3.70
N HIS A 103 -14.87 2.88 -2.75
CA HIS A 103 -15.23 2.09 -1.58
C HIS A 103 -15.92 2.95 -0.52
N ASP A 104 -15.32 4.10 -0.19
CA ASP A 104 -15.87 5.03 0.79
C ASP A 104 -15.43 6.48 0.52
N LEU A 105 -15.89 7.39 1.38
CA LEU A 105 -15.59 8.82 1.28
C LEU A 105 -14.22 9.21 1.87
N ASN A 106 -13.55 8.32 2.63
CA ASN A 106 -12.17 8.56 3.02
C ASN A 106 -11.25 8.35 1.83
N ASP A 107 -11.54 7.33 1.01
CA ASP A 107 -10.74 7.05 -0.19
C ASP A 107 -10.96 8.14 -1.25
N CYS A 108 -12.22 8.50 -1.47
CA CYS A 108 -12.65 9.45 -2.49
C CYS A 108 -13.41 10.59 -1.84
N PRO A 109 -12.71 11.59 -1.26
CA PRO A 109 -13.29 12.62 -0.41
C PRO A 109 -14.18 13.65 -1.14
N PHE A 110 -14.13 13.71 -2.47
CA PHE A 110 -14.95 14.64 -3.25
C PHE A 110 -16.24 14.00 -3.74
N ILE A 111 -17.37 14.52 -3.28
CA ILE A 111 -18.71 14.11 -3.73
C ILE A 111 -19.15 15.07 -4.84
N PRO A 112 -19.45 14.58 -6.04
CA PRO A 112 -20.02 15.42 -7.10
C PRO A 112 -21.38 16.00 -6.67
N CYS A 113 -21.58 17.29 -6.88
CA CYS A 113 -22.84 17.98 -6.64
C CYS A 113 -23.12 18.99 -7.79
N MET A 114 -24.31 19.56 -7.80
CA MET A 114 -24.72 20.49 -8.88
C MET A 114 -23.77 21.67 -9.05
N ASP A 115 -23.24 22.19 -7.93
CA ASP A 115 -22.38 23.37 -7.90
C ASP A 115 -20.88 23.06 -7.91
N GLY A 116 -20.50 21.78 -8.13
CA GLY A 116 -19.11 21.37 -8.18
C GLY A 116 -18.79 20.11 -7.39
N LEU A 117 -17.77 20.19 -6.53
CA LEU A 117 -17.29 19.09 -5.69
C LEU A 117 -17.42 19.48 -4.22
N CYS A 118 -18.03 18.61 -3.46
CA CYS A 118 -18.30 18.76 -2.05
C CYS A 118 -17.34 17.91 -1.22
N LEU A 119 -16.77 18.47 -0.16
CA LEU A 119 -15.95 17.79 0.84
C LEU A 119 -16.66 17.82 2.19
N MET A 120 -16.62 16.71 2.95
CA MET A 120 -17.13 16.61 4.32
C MET A 120 -15.99 16.80 5.34
N PRO A 121 -15.77 18.00 5.91
CA PRO A 121 -14.64 18.24 6.80
C PRO A 121 -14.61 17.34 8.03
N ALA A 122 -15.76 17.05 8.62
CA ALA A 122 -15.85 16.20 9.81
C ALA A 122 -15.31 14.78 9.59
N LEU A 123 -15.47 14.26 8.38
CA LEU A 123 -14.95 12.95 8.00
C LEU A 123 -13.44 13.00 7.74
N ILE A 124 -13.02 13.99 6.94
CA ILE A 124 -11.64 14.04 6.44
C ILE A 124 -10.66 14.56 7.51
N ALA A 125 -11.08 15.42 8.43
CA ALA A 125 -10.22 15.95 9.50
C ALA A 125 -9.57 14.87 10.37
N ASN A 126 -10.20 13.70 10.50
CA ASN A 126 -9.74 12.58 11.31
C ASN A 126 -9.25 11.39 10.46
N SER A 127 -9.18 11.55 9.14
CA SER A 127 -8.71 10.48 8.25
C SER A 127 -7.20 10.26 8.38
N SER A 128 -6.80 9.00 8.35
CA SER A 128 -5.40 8.63 8.17
C SER A 128 -5.03 8.73 6.69
N VAL A 129 -4.12 9.62 6.34
CA VAL A 129 -3.64 9.82 4.96
C VAL A 129 -3.19 8.50 4.35
N THR A 130 -2.36 7.76 5.07
CA THR A 130 -1.80 6.47 4.61
C THR A 130 -2.89 5.45 4.32
N ARG A 131 -3.80 5.21 5.28
CA ARG A 131 -4.89 4.22 5.12
C ARG A 131 -5.82 4.59 3.98
N SER A 132 -6.18 5.86 3.86
CA SER A 132 -7.07 6.35 2.80
C SER A 132 -6.43 6.17 1.43
N LEU A 133 -5.15 6.52 1.26
CA LEU A 133 -4.45 6.33 -0.01
C LEU A 133 -4.26 4.86 -0.37
N MET A 134 -3.90 4.00 0.59
CA MET A 134 -3.75 2.57 0.31
C MET A 134 -5.08 1.92 -0.08
N SER A 135 -6.18 2.30 0.56
CA SER A 135 -7.52 1.86 0.17
C SER A 135 -7.90 2.38 -1.21
N LEU A 136 -7.63 3.65 -1.51
CA LEU A 136 -7.82 4.23 -2.83
C LEU A 136 -7.04 3.48 -3.91
N PHE A 137 -5.75 3.22 -3.70
CA PHE A 137 -4.92 2.51 -4.66
C PHE A 137 -5.45 1.10 -4.93
N GLY A 138 -5.89 0.40 -3.89
CA GLY A 138 -6.54 -0.90 -4.03
C GLY A 138 -7.85 -0.83 -4.81
N SER A 139 -8.72 0.14 -4.54
CA SER A 139 -10.01 0.32 -5.22
C SER A 139 -9.86 0.71 -6.68
N LYS A 140 -8.88 1.55 -7.00
CA LYS A 140 -8.60 2.01 -8.37
C LYS A 140 -7.62 1.11 -9.12
N LYS A 141 -7.17 0.00 -8.52
CA LYS A 141 -6.18 -0.94 -9.09
C LYS A 141 -4.88 -0.26 -9.52
N ILE A 142 -4.43 0.73 -8.76
CA ILE A 142 -3.15 1.39 -8.98
C ILE A 142 -2.04 0.46 -8.51
N SER A 143 -1.04 0.21 -9.36
CA SER A 143 0.08 -0.69 -9.04
C SER A 143 0.89 -0.18 -7.83
N GLN A 144 1.26 -1.10 -6.95
CA GLN A 144 2.07 -0.87 -5.76
C GLN A 144 3.31 -1.79 -5.78
N ALA A 145 3.92 -1.98 -6.94
CA ALA A 145 5.01 -2.95 -7.14
C ALA A 145 6.23 -2.67 -6.24
N SER A 146 6.54 -1.40 -5.98
CA SER A 146 7.65 -0.99 -5.08
C SER A 146 7.45 -1.43 -3.64
N LYS A 147 6.21 -1.44 -3.15
CA LYS A 147 5.87 -1.84 -1.78
C LYS A 147 6.36 -3.26 -1.44
N GLY A 148 6.20 -4.20 -2.36
CA GLY A 148 6.66 -5.59 -2.18
C GLY A 148 8.17 -5.65 -2.01
N ARG A 149 8.93 -5.06 -2.94
CA ARG A 149 10.40 -5.06 -2.93
C ARG A 149 11.00 -4.45 -1.66
N PHE A 150 10.44 -3.33 -1.19
CA PHE A 150 10.92 -2.70 0.03
C PHE A 150 10.68 -3.60 1.25
N HIS A 151 9.52 -4.23 1.35
CA HIS A 151 9.20 -5.18 2.41
C HIS A 151 10.17 -6.36 2.44
N GLU A 152 10.47 -6.95 1.29
CA GLU A 152 11.45 -8.04 1.13
C GLU A 152 12.84 -7.59 1.59
N GLN A 153 13.32 -6.45 1.13
CA GLN A 153 14.63 -5.91 1.51
C GLN A 153 14.73 -5.60 3.01
N GLN A 154 13.69 -5.03 3.61
CA GLN A 154 13.65 -4.75 5.05
C GLN A 154 13.67 -6.03 5.87
N PHE A 155 12.91 -7.04 5.48
CA PHE A 155 12.91 -8.33 6.14
C PHE A 155 14.29 -8.99 6.10
N ILE A 156 14.91 -9.07 4.93
CA ILE A 156 16.25 -9.63 4.76
C ILE A 156 17.27 -8.88 5.61
N LYS A 157 17.21 -7.54 5.61
CA LYS A 157 18.07 -6.71 6.43
C LYS A 157 17.90 -7.01 7.93
N GLN A 158 16.68 -7.09 8.44
CA GLN A 158 16.42 -7.40 9.85
C GLN A 158 16.98 -8.77 10.26
N VAL A 159 16.82 -9.78 9.41
CA VAL A 159 17.38 -11.11 9.64
C VAL A 159 18.92 -11.07 9.67
N ARG A 160 19.54 -10.34 8.74
CA ARG A 160 21.01 -10.16 8.69
C ARG A 160 21.53 -9.35 9.89
N ASP A 161 20.82 -8.31 10.31
CA ASP A 161 21.17 -7.50 11.48
C ASP A 161 21.11 -8.33 12.79
N ALA A 162 20.28 -9.38 12.81
CA ALA A 162 20.25 -10.38 13.90
C ALA A 162 21.41 -11.41 13.83
N GLY A 163 22.34 -11.27 12.88
CA GLY A 163 23.48 -12.16 12.72
C GLY A 163 23.17 -13.46 11.98
N ILE A 164 22.00 -13.58 11.36
CA ILE A 164 21.55 -14.77 10.64
C ILE A 164 21.79 -14.57 9.14
N LYS A 165 22.32 -15.60 8.46
CA LYS A 165 22.51 -15.54 7.01
C LYS A 165 21.16 -15.61 6.29
N ALA A 166 20.86 -14.63 5.46
CA ALA A 166 19.65 -14.55 4.65
C ALA A 166 19.95 -13.92 3.28
N SER A 167 19.35 -14.44 2.22
CA SER A 167 19.53 -13.88 0.88
C SER A 167 18.30 -14.13 0.00
N PRO A 168 17.94 -13.19 -0.89
CA PRO A 168 17.02 -13.50 -1.96
C PRO A 168 17.73 -14.46 -2.93
N ILE A 169 16.97 -15.34 -3.54
CA ILE A 169 17.52 -16.21 -4.59
C ILE A 169 16.95 -15.77 -5.92
N ASP A 170 17.85 -15.37 -6.83
CA ASP A 170 17.49 -14.98 -8.18
C ASP A 170 16.77 -16.11 -8.94
N ALA A 171 15.98 -15.71 -9.93
CA ALA A 171 15.17 -16.65 -10.69
C ALA A 171 16.04 -17.74 -11.36
N HIS A 172 15.79 -18.98 -10.99
CA HIS A 172 16.37 -20.17 -11.62
C HIS A 172 15.24 -21.02 -12.21
N ALA A 173 15.28 -21.26 -13.51
CA ALA A 173 14.26 -22.04 -14.23
C ALA A 173 12.81 -21.59 -13.96
N ASN A 174 12.55 -20.28 -13.88
CA ASN A 174 11.26 -19.63 -13.53
C ASN A 174 10.80 -19.81 -12.07
N TYR A 175 11.70 -20.23 -11.18
CA TYR A 175 11.47 -20.20 -9.74
C TYR A 175 12.31 -19.08 -9.12
N GLN A 176 11.66 -18.26 -8.30
CA GLN A 176 12.27 -17.21 -7.51
C GLN A 176 11.87 -17.43 -6.06
N CYS A 177 12.78 -17.21 -5.13
CA CYS A 177 12.49 -17.22 -3.70
C CYS A 177 12.77 -15.83 -3.13
N ASP A 178 11.78 -15.23 -2.47
CA ASP A 178 11.94 -13.89 -1.92
C ASP A 178 13.04 -13.83 -0.86
N CYS A 179 13.17 -14.87 -0.03
CA CYS A 179 14.26 -15.00 0.92
C CYS A 179 14.51 -16.47 1.30
N VAL A 180 15.76 -16.87 1.30
CA VAL A 180 16.24 -18.10 1.96
C VAL A 180 17.05 -17.70 3.17
N ILE A 181 16.76 -18.32 4.30
CA ILE A 181 17.46 -18.12 5.57
C ILE A 181 18.26 -19.40 5.87
N LEU A 182 19.54 -19.25 6.16
CA LEU A 182 20.40 -20.33 6.64
C LEU A 182 20.59 -20.17 8.15
N LEU A 183 19.99 -21.07 8.90
CA LEU A 183 20.10 -21.14 10.36
C LEU A 183 20.81 -22.45 10.73
N ASP A 184 22.06 -22.36 11.15
CA ASP A 184 22.97 -23.49 11.31
C ASP A 184 23.05 -24.30 10.00
N ASP A 185 22.56 -25.54 10.00
CA ASP A 185 22.50 -26.40 8.81
C ASP A 185 21.05 -26.56 8.27
N CYS A 186 20.13 -25.70 8.69
CA CYS A 186 18.74 -25.72 8.24
C CYS A 186 18.47 -24.61 7.24
N LEU A 187 17.72 -24.94 6.18
CA LEU A 187 17.22 -23.96 5.21
C LEU A 187 15.77 -23.60 5.52
N ILE A 188 15.46 -22.30 5.55
CA ILE A 188 14.10 -21.80 5.67
C ILE A 188 13.79 -21.01 4.41
N PHE A 189 12.90 -21.53 3.57
CA PHE A 189 12.40 -20.84 2.39
C PHE A 189 11.25 -19.93 2.79
N THR A 190 11.33 -18.68 2.40
CA THR A 190 10.35 -17.65 2.81
C THR A 190 9.79 -16.93 1.59
N GLU A 191 8.48 -16.90 1.49
CA GLU A 191 7.72 -16.13 0.51
C GLU A 191 7.04 -14.96 1.23
N LEU A 192 7.40 -13.75 0.88
CA LEU A 192 6.93 -12.54 1.55
C LEU A 192 5.76 -11.92 0.78
N LYS A 193 4.64 -11.71 1.44
CA LYS A 193 3.44 -11.14 0.84
C LYS A 193 3.04 -9.84 1.53
N SER A 194 3.16 -8.73 0.83
CA SER A 194 2.66 -7.44 1.26
C SER A 194 1.17 -7.31 0.93
N ASN A 195 0.32 -8.00 1.69
CA ASN A 195 -1.13 -7.93 1.52
C ASN A 195 -1.69 -6.73 2.31
N GLY A 196 -2.56 -5.94 1.66
CA GLY A 196 -3.35 -4.92 2.35
C GLY A 196 -4.31 -5.54 3.36
N GLN A 197 -4.58 -4.83 4.47
CA GLN A 197 -5.57 -5.28 5.45
C GLN A 197 -6.95 -5.39 4.78
N PRO A 198 -7.65 -6.52 4.89
CA PRO A 198 -8.96 -6.69 4.28
C PRO A 198 -10.00 -5.78 4.95
N ILE A 199 -10.81 -5.11 4.13
CA ILE A 199 -11.83 -4.15 4.60
C ILE A 199 -13.11 -4.87 5.02
N TYR A 200 -13.40 -6.05 4.47
CA TYR A 200 -14.60 -6.81 4.79
C TYR A 200 -14.33 -8.32 4.83
N TYR A 201 -15.21 -9.04 5.52
CA TYR A 201 -15.07 -10.47 5.82
C TYR A 201 -14.79 -11.35 4.58
N GLY A 202 -15.45 -11.10 3.45
CA GLY A 202 -15.23 -11.88 2.23
C GLY A 202 -13.79 -11.79 1.70
N LYS A 203 -13.17 -10.60 1.77
CA LYS A 203 -11.74 -10.44 1.43
C LYS A 203 -10.82 -11.09 2.46
N TYR A 204 -11.15 -11.01 3.74
CA TYR A 204 -10.40 -11.69 4.79
C TYR A 204 -10.41 -13.21 4.57
N TYR A 205 -11.59 -13.80 4.34
CA TYR A 205 -11.73 -15.20 4.01
C TYR A 205 -10.93 -15.59 2.78
N GLN A 206 -10.99 -14.80 1.72
CA GLN A 206 -10.20 -15.03 0.49
C GLN A 206 -8.69 -14.99 0.77
N GLN A 207 -8.20 -14.08 1.62
CA GLN A 207 -6.79 -14.06 2.00
C GLN A 207 -6.37 -15.32 2.76
N VAL A 208 -7.19 -15.78 3.70
CA VAL A 208 -6.94 -17.04 4.41
C VAL A 208 -6.91 -18.22 3.44
N CYS A 209 -7.85 -18.31 2.50
CA CYS A 209 -7.84 -19.32 1.45
C CYS A 209 -6.60 -19.24 0.56
N ASN A 210 -6.12 -18.05 0.24
CA ASN A 210 -4.88 -17.85 -0.53
C ASN A 210 -3.64 -18.34 0.22
N ILE A 211 -3.63 -18.29 1.55
CA ILE A 211 -2.50 -18.76 2.37
C ILE A 211 -2.50 -20.29 2.46
N VAL A 212 -3.60 -20.86 2.94
CA VAL A 212 -3.66 -22.28 3.35
C VAL A 212 -4.69 -23.10 2.56
N GLY A 213 -5.51 -22.45 1.75
CA GLY A 213 -6.71 -23.03 1.19
C GLY A 213 -6.45 -24.14 0.20
N ASP A 214 -7.49 -24.98 0.03
CA ASP A 214 -7.58 -25.93 -1.04
C ASP A 214 -7.56 -25.21 -2.38
N SER A 215 -6.66 -25.63 -3.23
CA SER A 215 -6.46 -25.05 -4.55
C SER A 215 -7.72 -25.05 -5.44
N SER A 216 -8.69 -25.91 -5.14
CA SER A 216 -9.99 -25.96 -5.85
C SER A 216 -10.86 -24.72 -5.66
N LEU A 217 -10.56 -23.88 -4.64
CA LEU A 217 -11.36 -22.71 -4.27
C LEU A 217 -10.75 -21.38 -4.69
N ILE A 218 -9.52 -21.39 -5.23
CA ILE A 218 -8.80 -20.16 -5.54
C ILE A 218 -8.76 -19.94 -7.06
N HIS A 219 -9.54 -18.97 -7.52
CA HIS A 219 -9.57 -18.53 -8.91
C HIS A 219 -9.19 -17.05 -9.01
N ASP A 220 -8.43 -16.68 -10.04
CA ASP A 220 -8.15 -15.28 -10.37
C ASP A 220 -9.38 -14.60 -11.01
N HIS A 221 -9.25 -13.32 -11.33
CA HIS A 221 -10.31 -12.52 -11.97
C HIS A 221 -10.76 -13.06 -13.34
N ASN A 222 -9.95 -13.95 -13.96
CA ASN A 222 -10.23 -14.59 -15.24
C ASN A 222 -10.71 -16.04 -15.07
N ASN A 223 -11.09 -16.42 -13.84
CA ASN A 223 -11.47 -17.77 -13.46
C ASN A 223 -10.33 -18.81 -13.66
N LYS A 224 -9.09 -18.33 -13.68
CA LYS A 224 -7.90 -19.17 -13.79
C LYS A 224 -7.48 -19.64 -12.41
N PHE A 225 -7.23 -20.94 -12.30
CA PHE A 225 -6.76 -21.57 -11.07
C PHE A 225 -5.49 -20.89 -10.53
N MET A 226 -5.54 -20.47 -9.29
CA MET A 226 -4.39 -19.94 -8.55
C MET A 226 -3.97 -20.93 -7.46
N ARG A 227 -2.66 -21.12 -7.31
CA ARG A 227 -2.10 -21.92 -6.22
C ARG A 227 -2.13 -21.12 -4.91
N SER A 228 -2.35 -21.83 -3.79
CA SER A 228 -2.16 -21.23 -2.48
C SER A 228 -0.68 -20.84 -2.27
N TYR A 229 -0.42 -19.91 -1.35
CA TYR A 229 0.96 -19.53 -1.00
C TYR A 229 1.73 -20.71 -0.43
N PHE A 230 1.06 -21.58 0.33
CA PHE A 230 1.65 -22.81 0.82
C PHE A 230 2.10 -23.75 -0.31
N GLN A 231 1.30 -23.94 -1.34
CA GLN A 231 1.69 -24.73 -2.51
C GLN A 231 2.81 -24.06 -3.32
N GLN A 232 2.82 -22.73 -3.35
CA GLN A 232 3.89 -21.98 -4.01
C GLN A 232 5.22 -22.21 -3.31
N ILE A 233 5.28 -22.04 -1.98
CA ILE A 233 6.53 -22.19 -1.23
C ILE A 233 7.04 -23.64 -1.25
N ASN A 234 6.16 -24.63 -1.15
CA ASN A 234 6.57 -26.03 -1.26
C ASN A 234 7.25 -26.34 -2.59
N ARG A 235 6.70 -25.85 -3.70
CA ARG A 235 7.32 -26.04 -5.01
C ARG A 235 8.66 -25.31 -5.16
N ILE A 236 8.78 -24.12 -4.57
CA ILE A 236 10.02 -23.36 -4.55
C ILE A 236 11.07 -24.14 -3.74
N SER A 237 10.73 -24.61 -2.55
CA SER A 237 11.65 -25.39 -1.72
C SER A 237 12.07 -26.69 -2.37
N GLU A 238 11.15 -27.47 -2.94
CA GLU A 238 11.47 -28.69 -3.69
C GLU A 238 12.40 -28.42 -4.86
N HIS A 239 12.17 -27.34 -5.63
CA HIS A 239 13.01 -26.94 -6.73
C HIS A 239 14.45 -26.69 -6.27
N TYR A 240 14.65 -25.83 -5.25
CA TYR A 240 15.99 -25.48 -4.78
C TYR A 240 16.68 -26.60 -3.99
N LEU A 241 15.94 -27.51 -3.37
CA LEU A 241 16.52 -28.72 -2.78
C LEU A 241 17.10 -29.69 -3.85
N ASN A 242 16.47 -29.70 -5.04
CA ASN A 242 17.00 -30.44 -6.20
C ASN A 242 18.14 -29.69 -6.93
N HIS A 243 18.36 -28.41 -6.61
CA HIS A 243 19.38 -27.54 -7.21
C HIS A 243 20.16 -26.82 -6.11
N LEU A 244 20.74 -27.61 -5.18
CA LEU A 244 21.48 -27.09 -4.03
C LEU A 244 22.73 -26.29 -4.41
N ASP A 245 23.27 -26.50 -5.60
CA ASP A 245 24.38 -25.74 -6.16
C ASP A 245 24.10 -24.23 -6.19
N VAL A 246 22.84 -23.82 -6.42
CA VAL A 246 22.40 -22.41 -6.38
C VAL A 246 22.53 -21.87 -4.95
N ILE A 247 22.05 -22.61 -3.95
CA ILE A 247 22.11 -22.24 -2.54
C ILE A 247 23.56 -22.21 -2.04
N ILE A 248 24.32 -23.23 -2.37
CA ILE A 248 25.76 -23.36 -2.01
C ILE A 248 26.54 -22.15 -2.54
N LYS A 249 26.29 -21.76 -3.77
CA LYS A 249 26.94 -20.60 -4.39
C LYS A 249 26.54 -19.30 -3.69
N GLU A 250 25.24 -19.09 -3.43
CA GLU A 250 24.71 -17.86 -2.84
C GLU A 250 25.23 -17.63 -1.41
N PHE A 251 25.30 -18.69 -0.61
CA PHE A 251 25.76 -18.61 0.78
C PHE A 251 27.25 -18.91 0.96
N GLU A 252 27.99 -19.10 -0.13
CA GLU A 252 29.42 -19.43 -0.13
C GLU A 252 29.74 -20.67 0.74
N LEU A 253 28.94 -21.73 0.59
CA LEU A 253 29.07 -22.97 1.37
C LEU A 253 30.00 -23.94 0.69
N PRO A 254 30.58 -24.91 1.44
CA PRO A 254 31.35 -26.00 0.83
C PRO A 254 30.50 -26.78 -0.18
N SER A 255 31.10 -27.22 -1.29
CA SER A 255 30.39 -27.98 -2.34
C SER A 255 29.78 -29.31 -1.86
N THR A 256 30.28 -29.82 -0.73
CA THR A 256 29.77 -31.04 -0.07
C THR A 256 28.68 -30.75 0.96
N TRP A 257 28.31 -29.49 1.16
CA TRP A 257 27.32 -29.13 2.15
C TRP A 257 25.93 -29.68 1.81
N GLN A 258 25.22 -30.14 2.82
CA GLN A 258 23.84 -30.63 2.72
C GLN A 258 23.03 -30.11 3.89
N PRO A 259 21.77 -29.68 3.67
CA PRO A 259 20.93 -29.26 4.76
C PRO A 259 20.54 -30.44 5.66
N LYS A 260 20.48 -30.20 6.98
CA LYS A 260 19.99 -31.18 7.98
C LYS A 260 18.48 -31.04 8.23
N GLY A 261 17.89 -29.93 7.76
CA GLY A 261 16.46 -29.67 7.86
C GLY A 261 16.03 -28.57 6.88
N VAL A 262 14.72 -28.56 6.56
CA VAL A 262 14.06 -27.59 5.67
C VAL A 262 12.73 -27.20 6.27
#